data_25052df5187f1c2ba4a8916353cdad47
#
_entry.id   25052df5187f1c2ba4a8916353cdad47
#
_cell.length_a   1.000
_cell.length_b   1.000
_cell.length_c   1.000
_cell.angle_alpha   90.00
_cell.angle_beta   90.00
_cell.angle_gamma   90.00
#
_symmetry.space_group_name_H-M   'P 1'
#
loop_
_entity.id
_entity.type
_entity.pdbx_description
1 polymer ?
#
loop_
_entity_poly.entity_id
_entity_poly.type
_entity_poly.pdbx_seq_one_letter_code
_entity_poly.pdbx_strand_id
1 'polypeptide(L)'
;MNNIRNLAMASMVCAGSLAGMAQPAPAISADPVIEAHIQEWLKKMTLEEKIGQMCEITVDVVTDFPGSKDGFKLSEAMLDTVIGKYKVGSILNVPLSVAQKKEVWAAAIKQIQEKSMKEIGIPCIYGVDQIHGTTYTLDGTLFPQGVNMGATFNRSLVRRGAEISLSL
;
A
#
# COMPACT_ATOMS: atom_id res chain seq x y z
N MET A 1 21.50 -54.45 -2.46
CA MET A 1 20.27 -54.25 -1.64
C MET A 1 20.35 -53.12 -0.60
N ASN A 2 21.53 -52.56 -0.30
CA ASN A 2 21.65 -51.48 0.73
C ASN A 2 21.32 -50.08 0.23
N ASN A 3 21.34 -49.81 -1.07
CA ASN A 3 21.09 -48.44 -1.57
C ASN A 3 19.61 -47.99 -1.57
N ILE A 4 18.69 -48.93 -1.67
CA ILE A 4 17.25 -48.63 -1.68
C ILE A 4 16.74 -48.27 -0.25
N ARG A 5 17.30 -48.93 0.78
CA ARG A 5 16.91 -48.60 2.18
C ARG A 5 17.43 -47.23 2.61
N ASN A 6 18.59 -46.78 2.13
CA ASN A 6 19.14 -45.49 2.44
C ASN A 6 18.39 -44.36 1.71
N LEU A 7 17.90 -44.62 0.48
CA LEU A 7 17.06 -43.66 -0.25
C LEU A 7 15.68 -43.46 0.42
N ALA A 8 15.08 -44.54 0.92
CA ALA A 8 13.80 -44.49 1.65
C ALA A 8 13.91 -43.74 2.98
N MET A 9 15.02 -43.91 3.71
CA MET A 9 15.29 -43.14 4.93
C MET A 9 15.54 -41.66 4.66
N ALA A 10 16.28 -41.30 3.61
CA ALA A 10 16.51 -39.91 3.22
C ALA A 10 15.20 -39.20 2.80
N SER A 11 14.32 -39.91 2.08
CA SER A 11 13.01 -39.36 1.70
C SER A 11 12.08 -39.16 2.89
N MET A 12 12.15 -40.03 3.92
CA MET A 12 11.33 -39.92 5.12
C MET A 12 11.78 -38.76 6.03
N VAL A 13 13.08 -38.48 6.10
CA VAL A 13 13.62 -37.35 6.87
C VAL A 13 13.27 -36.03 6.23
N CYS A 14 13.28 -35.91 4.88
CA CYS A 14 12.85 -34.72 4.19
C CYS A 14 11.34 -34.45 4.25
N ALA A 15 10.51 -35.49 4.27
CA ALA A 15 9.06 -35.34 4.44
C ALA A 15 8.63 -34.91 5.84
N GLY A 16 9.38 -35.36 6.89
CA GLY A 16 9.13 -34.97 8.27
C GLY A 16 9.49 -33.52 8.60
N SER A 17 10.43 -32.93 7.88
CA SER A 17 10.90 -31.54 8.12
C SER A 17 9.96 -30.47 7.58
N LEU A 18 9.07 -30.80 6.65
CA LEU A 18 8.09 -29.87 6.08
C LEU A 18 6.76 -29.80 6.86
N ALA A 19 6.49 -30.80 7.70
CA ALA A 19 5.24 -30.85 8.47
C ALA A 19 5.24 -30.01 9.77
N GLY A 20 6.36 -29.37 10.10
CA GLY A 20 6.55 -28.65 11.37
C GLY A 20 6.69 -27.13 11.28
N MET A 21 6.61 -26.54 10.09
CA MET A 21 6.55 -25.08 9.98
C MET A 21 5.10 -24.65 10.25
N ALA A 22 4.78 -24.40 11.50
CA ALA A 22 3.55 -23.69 11.84
C ALA A 22 3.54 -22.39 11.02
N GLN A 23 2.53 -22.21 10.18
CA GLN A 23 2.36 -20.92 9.50
C GLN A 23 2.26 -19.85 10.60
N PRO A 24 3.04 -18.77 10.50
CA PRO A 24 2.91 -17.69 11.47
C PRO A 24 1.45 -17.24 11.49
N ALA A 25 0.90 -17.08 12.69
CA ALA A 25 -0.44 -16.53 12.84
C ALA A 25 -0.52 -15.20 12.06
N PRO A 26 -1.62 -14.94 11.34
CA PRO A 26 -1.77 -13.69 10.62
C PRO A 26 -1.61 -12.51 11.58
N ALA A 27 -0.90 -11.48 11.17
CA ALA A 27 -0.65 -10.28 11.99
C ALA A 27 -1.95 -9.58 12.43
N ILE A 28 -3.02 -9.78 11.65
CA ILE A 28 -4.37 -9.30 11.93
C ILE A 28 -5.27 -10.54 12.01
N SER A 29 -6.01 -10.69 13.12
CA SER A 29 -7.00 -11.75 13.24
C SER A 29 -8.12 -11.56 12.23
N ALA A 30 -8.54 -12.66 11.59
CA ALA A 30 -9.66 -12.61 10.66
C ALA A 30 -10.96 -12.22 11.40
N ASP A 31 -11.66 -11.22 10.85
CA ASP A 31 -13.01 -10.87 11.27
C ASP A 31 -14.00 -11.55 10.31
N PRO A 32 -14.88 -12.45 10.81
CA PRO A 32 -15.80 -13.21 9.96
C PRO A 32 -16.74 -12.31 9.14
N VAL A 33 -17.09 -11.13 9.64
CA VAL A 33 -17.97 -10.18 8.93
C VAL A 33 -17.21 -9.56 7.75
N ILE A 34 -15.99 -9.11 8.00
CA ILE A 34 -15.11 -8.55 6.96
C ILE A 34 -14.82 -9.62 5.90
N GLU A 35 -14.47 -10.83 6.31
CA GLU A 35 -14.20 -11.94 5.39
C GLU A 35 -15.41 -12.28 4.51
N ALA A 36 -16.61 -12.28 5.08
CA ALA A 36 -17.85 -12.52 4.31
C ALA A 36 -18.06 -11.43 3.24
N HIS A 37 -17.83 -10.16 3.58
CA HIS A 37 -17.91 -9.04 2.63
C HIS A 37 -16.87 -9.16 1.51
N ILE A 38 -15.63 -9.51 1.85
CA ILE A 38 -14.57 -9.74 0.85
C ILE A 38 -14.99 -10.85 -0.12
N GLN A 39 -15.51 -11.97 0.39
CA GLN A 39 -15.97 -13.08 -0.45
C GLN A 39 -17.13 -12.68 -1.37
N GLU A 40 -18.07 -11.84 -0.92
CA GLU A 40 -19.12 -11.30 -1.75
C GLU A 40 -18.58 -10.43 -2.90
N TRP A 41 -17.63 -9.52 -2.61
CA TRP A 41 -16.98 -8.71 -3.63
C TRP A 41 -16.24 -9.56 -4.64
N LEU A 42 -15.43 -10.51 -4.19
CA LEU A 42 -14.69 -11.42 -5.05
C LEU A 42 -15.56 -12.25 -5.99
N LYS A 43 -16.79 -12.59 -5.58
CA LYS A 43 -17.77 -13.30 -6.43
C LYS A 43 -18.38 -12.41 -7.51
N LYS A 44 -18.55 -11.11 -7.23
CA LYS A 44 -19.16 -10.14 -8.15
C LYS A 44 -18.17 -9.59 -9.18
N MET A 45 -16.90 -9.51 -8.82
CA MET A 45 -15.85 -8.93 -9.67
C MET A 45 -15.46 -9.85 -10.83
N THR A 46 -15.28 -9.26 -12.02
CA THR A 46 -14.64 -9.92 -13.16
C THR A 46 -13.15 -10.18 -12.90
N LEU A 47 -12.52 -10.93 -13.77
CA LEU A 47 -11.07 -11.15 -13.68
C LEU A 47 -10.29 -9.86 -13.87
N GLU A 48 -10.71 -9.03 -14.83
CA GLU A 48 -10.08 -7.73 -15.13
C GLU A 48 -10.19 -6.78 -13.93
N GLU A 49 -11.34 -6.72 -13.27
CA GLU A 49 -11.52 -5.90 -12.05
C GLU A 49 -10.63 -6.38 -10.90
N LYS A 50 -10.50 -7.70 -10.70
CA LYS A 50 -9.57 -8.27 -9.71
C LYS A 50 -8.12 -7.91 -10.00
N ILE A 51 -7.71 -7.99 -11.27
CA ILE A 51 -6.37 -7.61 -11.70
C ILE A 51 -6.15 -6.11 -11.45
N GLY A 52 -7.12 -5.27 -11.81
CA GLY A 52 -7.06 -3.84 -11.57
C GLY A 52 -6.87 -3.49 -10.09
N GLN A 53 -7.60 -4.16 -9.20
CA GLN A 53 -7.47 -3.96 -7.75
C GLN A 53 -6.09 -4.37 -7.20
N MET A 54 -5.36 -5.22 -7.89
CA MET A 54 -3.99 -5.62 -7.53
C MET A 54 -2.92 -4.70 -8.13
N CYS A 55 -3.31 -3.75 -9.00
CA CYS A 55 -2.39 -2.81 -9.61
C CYS A 55 -2.20 -1.56 -8.75
N GLU A 56 -0.97 -1.09 -8.70
CA GLU A 56 -0.58 0.21 -8.13
C GLU A 56 0.11 1.05 -9.18
N ILE A 57 -0.21 2.33 -9.22
CA ILE A 57 0.40 3.31 -10.13
C ILE A 57 0.86 4.55 -9.38
N THR A 58 1.85 5.25 -9.92
CA THR A 58 2.22 6.58 -9.41
C THR A 58 1.13 7.61 -9.74
N VAL A 59 0.91 8.55 -8.84
CA VAL A 59 -0.05 9.64 -9.02
C VAL A 59 0.25 10.50 -10.26
N ASP A 60 1.49 10.50 -10.74
CA ASP A 60 1.89 11.19 -11.97
C ASP A 60 1.04 10.79 -13.18
N VAL A 61 0.61 9.53 -13.25
CA VAL A 61 -0.23 9.01 -14.35
C VAL A 61 -1.59 9.71 -14.42
N VAL A 62 -2.12 10.12 -13.27
CA VAL A 62 -3.45 10.77 -13.17
C VAL A 62 -3.36 12.27 -12.94
N THR A 63 -2.18 12.87 -13.07
CA THR A 63 -1.95 14.30 -12.83
C THR A 63 -1.91 15.06 -14.16
N ASP A 64 -2.58 16.23 -14.22
CA ASP A 64 -2.42 17.19 -15.31
C ASP A 64 -1.10 17.94 -15.15
N PHE A 65 -0.23 17.85 -16.16
CA PHE A 65 1.03 18.60 -16.25
C PHE A 65 0.93 19.74 -17.29
N PRO A 66 1.57 20.90 -17.04
CA PRO A 66 2.40 21.23 -15.87
C PRO A 66 1.56 21.53 -14.64
N GLY A 67 1.98 21.01 -13.50
CA GLY A 67 1.41 21.35 -12.20
C GLY A 67 1.42 22.86 -11.99
N SER A 68 0.34 23.43 -11.47
CA SER A 68 0.28 24.86 -11.19
C SER A 68 1.15 25.22 -9.99
N LYS A 69 1.52 26.51 -9.85
CA LYS A 69 2.17 27.03 -8.63
C LYS A 69 1.31 26.82 -7.38
N ASP A 70 0.03 26.54 -7.56
CA ASP A 70 -0.96 26.32 -6.50
C ASP A 70 -1.17 24.86 -6.14
N GLY A 71 -0.30 23.98 -6.60
CA GLY A 71 -0.37 22.55 -6.40
C GLY A 71 -0.65 21.76 -7.68
N PHE A 72 -0.82 20.46 -7.57
CA PHE A 72 -1.18 19.61 -8.70
C PHE A 72 -2.70 19.49 -8.84
N LYS A 73 -3.14 19.18 -10.04
CA LYS A 73 -4.54 18.86 -10.34
C LYS A 73 -4.62 17.47 -10.94
N LEU A 74 -5.67 16.75 -10.59
CA LEU A 74 -5.93 15.44 -11.19
C LEU A 74 -6.68 15.61 -12.51
N SER A 75 -6.32 14.81 -13.50
CA SER A 75 -6.98 14.73 -14.79
C SER A 75 -8.20 13.82 -14.69
N GLU A 76 -9.40 14.39 -14.90
CA GLU A 76 -10.63 13.59 -14.92
C GLU A 76 -10.59 12.48 -15.97
N ALA A 77 -10.09 12.77 -17.18
CA ALA A 77 -9.96 11.79 -18.26
C ALA A 77 -9.03 10.61 -17.88
N MET A 78 -7.95 10.91 -17.15
CA MET A 78 -7.04 9.87 -16.68
C MET A 78 -7.64 9.10 -15.49
N LEU A 79 -8.36 9.75 -14.58
CA LEU A 79 -9.12 9.07 -13.53
C LEU A 79 -10.20 8.14 -14.10
N ASP A 80 -10.92 8.58 -15.17
CA ASP A 80 -11.86 7.73 -15.90
C ASP A 80 -11.18 6.51 -16.50
N THR A 81 -9.98 6.69 -17.03
CA THR A 81 -9.20 5.59 -17.59
C THR A 81 -8.69 4.66 -16.52
N VAL A 82 -8.02 5.17 -15.51
CA VAL A 82 -7.31 4.39 -14.49
C VAL A 82 -8.30 3.71 -13.54
N ILE A 83 -9.20 4.47 -12.95
CA ILE A 83 -10.15 3.95 -11.96
C ILE A 83 -11.42 3.45 -12.65
N GLY A 84 -11.96 4.21 -13.59
CA GLY A 84 -13.21 3.86 -14.27
C GLY A 84 -13.08 2.64 -15.16
N LYS A 85 -12.09 2.61 -16.06
CA LYS A 85 -11.90 1.51 -17.02
C LYS A 85 -11.06 0.36 -16.45
N TYR A 86 -9.86 0.66 -15.92
CA TYR A 86 -8.91 -0.38 -15.48
C TYR A 86 -9.09 -0.81 -14.02
N LYS A 87 -9.96 -0.14 -13.25
CA LYS A 87 -10.29 -0.51 -11.85
C LYS A 87 -9.06 -0.58 -10.94
N VAL A 88 -8.05 0.29 -11.17
CA VAL A 88 -6.83 0.32 -10.36
C VAL A 88 -7.15 0.60 -8.90
N GLY A 89 -6.62 -0.23 -8.01
CA GLY A 89 -6.94 -0.24 -6.58
C GLY A 89 -5.99 0.57 -5.71
N SER A 90 -4.82 0.97 -6.23
CA SER A 90 -3.82 1.71 -5.44
C SER A 90 -3.13 2.80 -6.25
N ILE A 91 -2.91 3.96 -5.61
CA ILE A 91 -2.16 5.08 -6.15
C ILE A 91 -1.08 5.49 -5.16
N LEU A 92 0.12 5.81 -5.66
CA LEU A 92 1.32 6.00 -4.86
C LEU A 92 1.94 7.39 -5.08
N ASN A 93 2.56 7.91 -4.01
CA ASN A 93 3.45 9.07 -3.99
C ASN A 93 2.82 10.45 -4.29
N VAL A 94 3.67 11.39 -4.64
CA VAL A 94 3.35 12.80 -4.91
C VAL A 94 3.87 13.17 -6.29
N PRO A 95 3.17 14.03 -7.06
CA PRO A 95 3.58 14.39 -8.41
C PRO A 95 4.99 14.98 -8.43
N LEU A 96 5.84 14.45 -9.33
CA LEU A 96 7.23 14.89 -9.52
C LEU A 96 8.07 14.93 -8.23
N SER A 97 7.70 14.18 -7.20
CA SER A 97 8.36 14.21 -5.89
C SER A 97 8.40 15.62 -5.24
N VAL A 98 7.45 16.47 -5.54
CA VAL A 98 7.34 17.82 -4.99
C VAL A 98 6.34 17.87 -3.85
N ALA A 99 6.80 18.27 -2.66
CA ALA A 99 5.95 18.37 -1.48
C ALA A 99 4.75 19.31 -1.70
N GLN A 100 3.58 18.92 -1.22
CA GLN A 100 2.32 19.63 -1.39
C GLN A 100 1.78 20.11 -0.05
N LYS A 101 0.93 21.16 -0.09
CA LYS A 101 0.15 21.57 1.07
C LYS A 101 -0.88 20.50 1.43
N LYS A 102 -1.22 20.38 2.71
CA LYS A 102 -2.20 19.37 3.17
C LYS A 102 -3.58 19.55 2.54
N GLU A 103 -3.99 20.79 2.22
CA GLU A 103 -5.26 21.08 1.56
C GLU A 103 -5.29 20.51 0.12
N VAL A 104 -4.16 20.59 -0.59
CA VAL A 104 -4.00 20.01 -1.93
C VAL A 104 -4.07 18.49 -1.85
N TRP A 105 -3.40 17.88 -0.86
CA TRP A 105 -3.49 16.45 -0.58
C TRP A 105 -4.93 16.02 -0.31
N ALA A 106 -5.61 16.71 0.62
CA ALA A 106 -6.97 16.37 1.02
C ALA A 106 -7.94 16.43 -0.18
N ALA A 107 -7.81 17.45 -1.03
CA ALA A 107 -8.64 17.61 -2.23
C ALA A 107 -8.37 16.48 -3.24
N ALA A 108 -7.11 16.16 -3.52
CA ALA A 108 -6.75 15.11 -4.46
C ALA A 108 -7.18 13.72 -3.98
N ILE A 109 -6.91 13.38 -2.72
CA ILE A 109 -7.32 12.10 -2.14
C ILE A 109 -8.84 11.99 -2.14
N LYS A 110 -9.56 13.05 -1.77
CA LYS A 110 -11.03 13.06 -1.81
C LYS A 110 -11.55 12.74 -3.23
N GLN A 111 -11.01 13.40 -4.26
CA GLN A 111 -11.42 13.18 -5.65
C GLN A 111 -11.16 11.73 -6.09
N ILE A 112 -9.99 11.16 -5.75
CA ILE A 112 -9.66 9.77 -6.02
C ILE A 112 -10.64 8.82 -5.32
N GLN A 113 -10.93 9.05 -4.03
CA GLN A 113 -11.84 8.21 -3.26
C GLN A 113 -13.28 8.29 -3.78
N GLU A 114 -13.78 9.48 -4.08
CA GLU A 114 -15.11 9.66 -4.67
C GLU A 114 -15.23 8.92 -6.01
N LYS A 115 -14.19 8.99 -6.84
CA LYS A 115 -14.13 8.26 -8.10
C LYS A 115 -14.11 6.74 -7.89
N SER A 116 -13.26 6.24 -7.00
CA SER A 116 -13.15 4.81 -6.70
C SER A 116 -14.45 4.25 -6.14
N MET A 117 -15.06 4.92 -5.18
CA MET A 117 -16.33 4.52 -4.61
C MET A 117 -17.46 4.51 -5.62
N LYS A 118 -17.50 5.48 -6.53
CA LYS A 118 -18.51 5.55 -7.60
C LYS A 118 -18.35 4.42 -8.61
N GLU A 119 -17.12 4.15 -9.07
CA GLU A 119 -16.85 3.25 -10.19
C GLU A 119 -16.65 1.78 -9.78
N ILE A 120 -16.20 1.55 -8.55
CA ILE A 120 -15.82 0.22 -8.06
C ILE A 120 -16.61 -0.15 -6.80
N GLY A 121 -16.92 0.83 -5.93
CA GLY A 121 -17.50 0.62 -4.60
C GLY A 121 -16.48 0.17 -3.54
N ILE A 122 -15.17 0.22 -3.87
CA ILE A 122 -14.07 -0.09 -2.98
C ILE A 122 -13.18 1.14 -2.88
N PRO A 123 -12.77 1.59 -1.69
CA PRO A 123 -11.84 2.71 -1.53
C PRO A 123 -10.50 2.43 -2.19
N CYS A 124 -9.92 3.42 -2.87
CA CYS A 124 -8.56 3.33 -3.38
C CYS A 124 -7.55 3.39 -2.24
N ILE A 125 -6.54 2.52 -2.24
CA ILE A 125 -5.40 2.63 -1.33
C ILE A 125 -4.51 3.75 -1.84
N TYR A 126 -4.15 4.70 -0.96
CA TYR A 126 -3.19 5.73 -1.29
C TYR A 126 -1.94 5.61 -0.43
N GLY A 127 -0.82 5.35 -1.06
CA GLY A 127 0.48 5.15 -0.41
C GLY A 127 1.43 6.33 -0.63
N VAL A 128 2.35 6.54 0.31
CA VAL A 128 3.43 7.51 0.18
C VAL A 128 4.73 6.96 0.77
N ASP A 129 5.86 7.18 0.11
CA ASP A 129 7.18 6.75 0.54
C ASP A 129 7.80 7.75 1.52
N GLN A 130 7.21 7.89 2.69
CA GLN A 130 7.75 8.76 3.75
C GLN A 130 8.75 8.00 4.61
N ILE A 131 10.04 8.27 4.41
CA ILE A 131 11.12 7.49 5.06
C ILE A 131 11.52 8.07 6.41
N HIS A 132 11.53 9.40 6.57
CA HIS A 132 12.01 10.08 7.77
C HIS A 132 11.17 11.32 8.12
N GLY A 133 9.89 11.11 8.38
CA GLY A 133 8.88 12.15 8.63
C GLY A 133 8.03 12.42 7.39
N THR A 134 7.26 13.49 7.40
CA THR A 134 6.28 13.83 6.35
C THR A 134 6.94 14.59 5.19
N THR A 135 7.84 13.91 4.49
CA THR A 135 8.70 14.50 3.44
C THR A 135 7.94 15.06 2.24
N TYR A 136 6.73 14.58 1.99
CA TYR A 136 5.91 15.02 0.84
C TYR A 136 4.82 16.03 1.21
N THR A 137 4.81 16.49 2.46
CA THR A 137 3.86 17.51 2.92
C THR A 137 4.61 18.78 3.31
N LEU A 138 4.22 19.93 2.75
CA LEU A 138 4.77 21.22 3.17
C LEU A 138 4.38 21.48 4.63
N ASP A 139 5.32 22.06 5.36
CA ASP A 139 5.22 22.30 6.81
C ASP A 139 5.14 21.04 7.66
N GLY A 140 5.37 19.87 7.05
CA GLY A 140 5.46 18.59 7.76
C GLY A 140 6.76 18.46 8.55
N THR A 141 6.72 17.66 9.62
CA THR A 141 7.90 17.40 10.45
C THR A 141 8.86 16.45 9.75
N LEU A 142 10.11 16.86 9.63
CA LEU A 142 11.20 16.01 9.13
C LEU A 142 12.02 15.47 10.31
N PHE A 143 12.46 14.24 10.17
CA PHE A 143 13.34 13.56 11.12
C PHE A 143 14.67 13.18 10.46
N PRO A 144 15.74 12.92 11.22
CA PRO A 144 16.95 12.32 10.69
C PRO A 144 16.67 10.97 10.02
N GLN A 145 17.50 10.57 9.08
CA GLN A 145 17.44 9.25 8.46
C GLN A 145 17.45 8.14 9.51
N GLY A 146 16.77 7.02 9.22
CA GLY A 146 16.61 5.90 10.14
C GLY A 146 17.92 5.39 10.76
N VAL A 147 19.02 5.41 9.99
CA VAL A 147 20.36 5.05 10.49
C VAL A 147 20.80 6.00 11.61
N ASN A 148 20.60 7.30 11.44
CA ASN A 148 20.97 8.30 12.45
C ASN A 148 20.08 8.22 13.69
N MET A 149 18.78 7.98 13.48
CA MET A 149 17.86 7.74 14.60
C MET A 149 18.26 6.48 15.38
N GLY A 150 18.61 5.40 14.69
CA GLY A 150 19.10 4.16 15.30
C GLY A 150 20.41 4.38 16.10
N ALA A 151 21.33 5.21 15.60
CA ALA A 151 22.59 5.53 16.25
C ALA A 151 22.43 6.28 17.58
N THR A 152 21.26 6.84 17.87
CA THR A 152 20.96 7.44 19.19
C THR A 152 20.83 6.41 20.30
N PHE A 153 20.61 5.14 19.99
CA PHE A 153 20.26 4.07 20.92
C PHE A 153 19.05 4.39 21.82
N ASN A 154 18.26 5.41 21.45
CA ASN A 154 17.11 5.87 22.21
C ASN A 154 15.81 5.41 21.53
N ARG A 155 15.30 4.24 21.94
CA ARG A 155 14.08 3.65 21.37
C ARG A 155 12.83 4.51 21.58
N SER A 156 12.73 5.24 22.70
CA SER A 156 11.59 6.09 22.99
C SER A 156 11.54 7.31 22.06
N LEU A 157 12.69 7.89 21.75
CA LEU A 157 12.81 8.98 20.78
C LEU A 157 12.39 8.54 19.36
N VAL A 158 12.87 7.37 18.92
CA VAL A 158 12.52 6.81 17.61
C VAL A 158 11.02 6.53 17.52
N ARG A 159 10.44 5.93 18.56
CA ARG A 159 8.99 5.69 18.63
C ARG A 159 8.20 7.01 18.55
N ARG A 160 8.61 8.02 19.30
CA ARG A 160 7.98 9.34 19.29
C ARG A 160 8.02 9.99 17.91
N GLY A 161 9.14 9.87 17.18
CA GLY A 161 9.26 10.31 15.78
C GLY A 161 8.24 9.64 14.86
N ALA A 162 8.09 8.31 14.97
CA ALA A 162 7.10 7.58 14.20
C ALA A 162 5.66 8.00 14.53
N GLU A 163 5.32 8.16 15.82
CA GLU A 163 3.99 8.64 16.26
C GLU A 163 3.64 10.00 15.66
N ILE A 164 4.61 10.94 15.63
CA ILE A 164 4.42 12.26 15.03
C ILE A 164 4.21 12.14 13.52
N SER A 165 4.96 11.29 12.82
CA SER A 165 4.80 11.08 11.38
C SER A 165 3.42 10.50 11.02
N LEU A 166 2.79 9.74 11.90
CA LEU A 166 1.48 9.14 11.69
C LEU A 166 0.31 10.07 12.03
N SER A 167 0.56 11.17 12.75
CA SER A 167 -0.48 12.08 13.25
C SER A 167 -0.76 13.27 12.33
N LEU A 168 -0.08 13.36 11.19
CA LEU A 168 -0.20 14.43 10.19
C LEU A 168 -0.95 13.95 8.95
#